data_c113637354222ef371a5a92e18b03da1
#
_entry.id   c113637354222ef371a5a92e18b03da1
#
_cell.length_a   1.000
_cell.length_b   1.000
_cell.length_c   1.000
_cell.angle_alpha   90.00
_cell.angle_beta   90.00
_cell.angle_gamma   90.00
#
_symmetry.space_group_name_H-M   'P 1'
#
loop_
_entity.id
_entity.type
_entity.pdbx_description
1 polymer ?
#
loop_
_entity_poly.entity_id
_entity_poly.type
_entity_poly.pdbx_seq_one_letter_code
_entity_poly.pdbx_strand_id
1 'polypeptide(L)'
;MSDREETRQELIGLLREHSLVLGEVTLSSGATASYYVDARRTVMRPEGLKAAGTLIALHAKDLGATSVGGPVMAAIPLACAAIAVPEGEGLGGFFVRKERKAHGLQRWVEGAAEPGDRVLVVEDTVTTGGSTISAIERIRDEGFEIAGVLAVVDRLAGGGEKIAAEAGAPYETLTTIDDIYPDRPDK
;
A
#
# COMPACT_ATOMS: atom_id res chain seq x y z
N MET A 1 -16.00 -8.08 -18.29
CA MET A 1 -15.32 -7.48 -17.10
C MET A 1 -14.71 -6.16 -17.55
N SER A 2 -14.54 -5.17 -16.69
CA SER A 2 -13.73 -3.99 -17.05
C SER A 2 -12.25 -4.36 -16.99
N ASP A 3 -11.41 -3.66 -17.75
CA ASP A 3 -9.95 -3.88 -17.76
C ASP A 3 -9.36 -3.79 -16.33
N ARG A 4 -9.95 -2.93 -15.47
CA ARG A 4 -9.58 -2.80 -14.06
C ARG A 4 -9.84 -4.08 -13.26
N GLU A 5 -11.01 -4.71 -13.45
CA GLU A 5 -11.36 -5.94 -12.76
C GLU A 5 -10.53 -7.14 -13.28
N GLU A 6 -10.20 -7.17 -14.56
CA GLU A 6 -9.28 -8.17 -15.11
C GLU A 6 -7.88 -8.06 -14.49
N THR A 7 -7.33 -6.85 -14.41
CA THR A 7 -6.05 -6.58 -13.74
C THR A 7 -6.08 -6.94 -12.25
N ARG A 8 -7.22 -6.70 -11.57
CA ARG A 8 -7.40 -7.10 -10.17
C ARG A 8 -7.38 -8.62 -10.01
N GLN A 9 -8.06 -9.35 -10.87
CA GLN A 9 -8.07 -10.82 -10.85
C GLN A 9 -6.69 -11.41 -11.17
N GLU A 10 -5.94 -10.79 -12.09
CA GLU A 10 -4.55 -11.14 -12.35
C GLU A 10 -3.69 -10.96 -11.08
N LEU A 11 -3.80 -9.81 -10.40
CA LEU A 11 -3.07 -9.54 -9.16
C LEU A 11 -3.41 -10.57 -8.06
N ILE A 12 -4.69 -10.94 -7.89
CA ILE A 12 -5.11 -11.97 -6.93
C ILE A 12 -4.45 -13.31 -7.27
N GLY A 13 -4.44 -13.71 -8.53
CA GLY A 13 -3.77 -14.94 -8.97
C GLY A 13 -2.28 -14.96 -8.63
N LEU A 14 -1.58 -13.88 -8.93
CA LEU A 14 -0.16 -13.71 -8.63
C LEU A 14 0.13 -13.69 -7.11
N LEU A 15 -0.73 -13.06 -6.31
CA LEU A 15 -0.60 -13.05 -4.85
C LEU A 15 -0.80 -14.45 -4.25
N ARG A 16 -1.75 -15.22 -4.76
CA ARG A 16 -1.96 -16.63 -4.36
C ARG A 16 -0.73 -17.48 -4.67
N GLU A 17 -0.16 -17.31 -5.85
CA GLU A 17 0.97 -18.12 -6.32
C GLU A 17 2.27 -17.78 -5.59
N HIS A 18 2.54 -16.49 -5.38
CA HIS A 18 3.87 -16.05 -4.96
C HIS A 18 3.95 -15.54 -3.54
N SER A 19 2.87 -14.99 -3.00
CA SER A 19 2.88 -14.30 -1.69
C SER A 19 2.32 -15.14 -0.54
N LEU A 20 1.47 -16.13 -0.81
CA LEU A 20 0.92 -17.00 0.21
C LEU A 20 1.94 -18.09 0.60
N VAL A 21 2.38 -18.06 1.85
CA VAL A 21 3.28 -19.05 2.43
C VAL A 21 2.48 -19.88 3.43
N LEU A 22 2.31 -21.16 3.14
CA LEU A 22 1.64 -22.13 4.03
C LEU A 22 2.65 -22.80 4.94
N GLY A 23 2.26 -23.07 6.18
CA GLY A 23 3.08 -23.72 7.19
C GLY A 23 3.28 -22.84 8.42
N GLU A 24 3.98 -23.36 9.41
CA GLU A 24 4.25 -22.65 10.67
C GLU A 24 5.23 -21.49 10.43
N VAL A 25 4.79 -20.28 10.73
CA VAL A 25 5.58 -19.06 10.59
C VAL A 25 5.58 -18.30 11.92
N THR A 26 6.74 -17.94 12.42
CA THR A 26 6.85 -17.06 13.59
C THR A 26 6.70 -15.60 13.16
N LEU A 27 5.70 -14.92 13.73
CA LEU A 27 5.44 -13.52 13.50
C LEU A 27 6.40 -12.62 14.30
N SER A 28 6.50 -11.35 13.95
CA SER A 28 7.32 -10.36 14.66
C SER A 28 6.92 -10.17 16.14
N SER A 29 5.67 -10.50 16.48
CA SER A 29 5.16 -10.52 17.86
C SER A 29 5.64 -11.73 18.68
N GLY A 30 6.31 -12.72 18.04
CA GLY A 30 6.66 -14.01 18.63
C GLY A 30 5.54 -15.05 18.56
N ALA A 31 4.34 -14.70 18.12
CA ALA A 31 3.24 -15.65 17.93
C ALA A 31 3.48 -16.52 16.69
N THR A 32 2.95 -17.74 16.71
CA THR A 32 2.98 -18.66 15.57
C THR A 32 1.71 -18.54 14.76
N ALA A 33 1.84 -18.51 13.45
CA ALA A 33 0.73 -18.55 12.51
C ALA A 33 0.88 -19.75 11.56
N SER A 34 -0.22 -20.29 11.06
CA SER A 34 -0.24 -21.41 10.11
C SER A 34 -0.03 -20.99 8.66
N TYR A 35 0.00 -19.70 8.40
CA TYR A 35 0.30 -19.10 7.09
C TYR A 35 0.81 -17.67 7.26
N TYR A 36 1.47 -17.18 6.21
CA TYR A 36 1.91 -15.80 6.11
C TYR A 36 1.67 -15.26 4.68
N VAL A 37 1.36 -13.97 4.56
CA VAL A 37 1.26 -13.29 3.26
C VAL A 37 2.36 -12.24 3.17
N ASP A 38 3.28 -12.42 2.21
CA ASP A 38 4.31 -11.44 1.89
C ASP A 38 4.04 -10.87 0.49
N ALA A 39 3.29 -9.78 0.43
CA ALA A 39 2.92 -9.14 -0.82
C ALA A 39 4.14 -8.69 -1.64
N ARG A 40 5.30 -8.41 -0.99
CA ARG A 40 6.54 -8.01 -1.67
C ARG A 40 7.04 -9.07 -2.64
N ARG A 41 6.78 -10.36 -2.36
CA ARG A 41 7.16 -11.47 -3.25
C ARG A 41 6.43 -11.42 -4.60
N THR A 42 5.26 -10.79 -4.64
CA THR A 42 4.49 -10.54 -5.86
C THR A 42 4.83 -9.18 -6.45
N VAL A 43 4.72 -8.10 -5.66
CA VAL A 43 4.90 -6.74 -6.20
C VAL A 43 6.33 -6.41 -6.61
N MET A 44 7.30 -7.25 -6.26
CA MET A 44 8.69 -7.16 -6.75
C MET A 44 8.95 -8.04 -8.00
N ARG A 45 7.90 -8.62 -8.61
CA ARG A 45 7.96 -9.30 -9.91
C ARG A 45 7.41 -8.39 -10.99
N PRO A 46 7.86 -8.49 -12.25
CA PRO A 46 7.40 -7.60 -13.33
C PRO A 46 5.88 -7.56 -13.50
N GLU A 47 5.23 -8.72 -13.50
CA GLU A 47 3.78 -8.85 -13.69
C GLU A 47 3.01 -8.26 -12.48
N GLY A 48 3.40 -8.62 -11.28
CA GLY A 48 2.80 -8.13 -10.04
C GLY A 48 3.03 -6.64 -9.83
N LEU A 49 4.23 -6.15 -10.17
CA LEU A 49 4.56 -4.73 -10.13
C LEU A 49 3.67 -3.94 -11.09
N LYS A 50 3.52 -4.42 -12.34
CA LYS A 50 2.68 -3.78 -13.35
C LYS A 50 1.22 -3.77 -12.92
N ALA A 51 0.66 -4.92 -12.51
CA ALA A 51 -0.74 -5.02 -12.09
C ALA A 51 -1.05 -4.11 -10.88
N ALA A 52 -0.22 -4.15 -9.84
CA ALA A 52 -0.37 -3.27 -8.68
C ALA A 52 -0.22 -1.79 -9.06
N GLY A 53 0.78 -1.44 -9.86
CA GLY A 53 1.02 -0.07 -10.31
C GLY A 53 -0.17 0.51 -11.08
N THR A 54 -0.71 -0.25 -12.06
CA THR A 54 -1.89 0.13 -12.83
C THR A 54 -3.09 0.39 -11.92
N LEU A 55 -3.39 -0.52 -10.99
CA LEU A 55 -4.52 -0.35 -10.08
C LEU A 55 -4.33 0.83 -9.13
N ILE A 56 -3.13 1.03 -8.59
CA ILE A 56 -2.81 2.18 -7.73
C ILE A 56 -2.97 3.49 -8.48
N ALA A 57 -2.45 3.59 -9.72
CA ALA A 57 -2.56 4.78 -10.54
C ALA A 57 -4.02 5.13 -10.86
N LEU A 58 -4.84 4.14 -11.19
CA LEU A 58 -6.28 4.32 -11.40
C LEU A 58 -7.00 4.84 -10.13
N HIS A 59 -6.68 4.29 -8.94
CA HIS A 59 -7.24 4.78 -7.68
C HIS A 59 -6.78 6.21 -7.36
N ALA A 60 -5.51 6.52 -7.58
CA ALA A 60 -5.00 7.88 -7.40
C ALA A 60 -5.77 8.89 -8.26
N LYS A 61 -6.03 8.53 -9.51
CA LYS A 61 -6.81 9.36 -10.44
C LYS A 61 -8.26 9.55 -9.98
N ASP A 62 -8.93 8.47 -9.56
CA ASP A 62 -10.32 8.53 -9.08
C ASP A 62 -10.46 9.44 -7.84
N LEU A 63 -9.46 9.44 -6.96
CA LEU A 63 -9.43 10.25 -5.74
C LEU A 63 -8.86 11.67 -5.97
N GLY A 64 -8.42 11.99 -7.19
CA GLY A 64 -7.80 13.28 -7.51
C GLY A 64 -6.47 13.50 -6.77
N ALA A 65 -5.72 12.43 -6.48
CA ALA A 65 -4.39 12.53 -5.91
C ALA A 65 -3.39 12.98 -6.99
N THR A 66 -2.44 13.85 -6.60
CA THR A 66 -1.36 14.32 -7.44
C THR A 66 -0.07 13.56 -7.21
N SER A 67 0.04 12.87 -6.08
CA SER A 67 1.21 12.08 -5.71
C SER A 67 0.81 10.79 -4.97
N VAL A 68 1.66 9.77 -5.08
CA VAL A 68 1.47 8.45 -4.48
C VAL A 68 2.71 8.02 -3.71
N GLY A 69 2.52 7.47 -2.53
CA GLY A 69 3.63 7.00 -1.69
C GLY A 69 3.15 6.49 -0.34
N GLY A 70 4.07 6.24 0.58
CA GLY A 70 3.71 5.70 1.90
C GLY A 70 4.93 5.30 2.72
N PRO A 71 4.75 4.49 3.78
CA PRO A 71 5.84 4.16 4.69
C PRO A 71 6.91 3.29 4.01
N VAL A 72 8.17 3.63 4.27
CA VAL A 72 9.28 2.78 3.83
C VAL A 72 9.24 1.42 4.54
N MET A 73 9.65 0.33 3.88
CA MET A 73 10.25 0.22 2.54
C MET A 73 9.24 -0.24 1.48
N ALA A 74 8.12 -0.82 1.89
CA ALA A 74 7.18 -1.49 0.99
C ALA A 74 6.47 -0.53 0.02
N ALA A 75 6.19 0.70 0.44
CA ALA A 75 5.55 1.70 -0.41
C ALA A 75 6.43 2.19 -1.57
N ILE A 76 7.77 2.12 -1.46
CA ILE A 76 8.67 2.61 -2.52
C ILE A 76 8.42 1.90 -3.86
N PRO A 77 8.50 0.55 -3.95
CA PRO A 77 8.24 -0.12 -5.23
C PRO A 77 6.81 0.10 -5.73
N LEU A 78 5.82 0.25 -4.85
CA LEU A 78 4.44 0.52 -5.23
C LEU A 78 4.28 1.92 -5.84
N ALA A 79 4.88 2.94 -5.23
CA ALA A 79 4.91 4.29 -5.78
C ALA A 79 5.63 4.34 -7.13
N CYS A 80 6.81 3.71 -7.23
CA CYS A 80 7.56 3.61 -8.49
C CYS A 80 6.74 2.90 -9.57
N ALA A 81 6.03 1.83 -9.23
CA ALA A 81 5.16 1.12 -10.16
C ALA A 81 4.03 2.02 -10.68
N ALA A 82 3.35 2.73 -9.76
CA ALA A 82 2.23 3.58 -10.12
C ALA A 82 2.64 4.74 -11.05
N ILE A 83 3.79 5.37 -10.83
CA ILE A 83 4.27 6.46 -11.70
C ILE A 83 4.88 5.98 -13.01
N ALA A 84 5.23 4.69 -13.13
CA ALA A 84 5.87 4.11 -14.32
C ALA A 84 4.88 3.56 -15.35
N VAL A 85 3.63 3.37 -15.00
CA VAL A 85 2.57 2.89 -15.91
C VAL A 85 1.90 4.06 -16.63
N PRO A 86 1.29 3.84 -17.81
CA PRO A 86 0.61 4.92 -18.57
C PRO A 86 -0.49 5.61 -17.76
N GLU A 87 -1.22 4.87 -16.94
CA GLU A 87 -2.28 5.38 -16.07
C GLU A 87 -1.77 6.36 -15.02
N GLY A 88 -0.48 6.29 -14.68
CA GLY A 88 0.20 7.15 -13.71
C GLY A 88 0.79 8.43 -14.29
N GLU A 89 0.53 8.75 -15.56
CA GLU A 89 1.02 9.98 -16.15
C GLU A 89 0.62 11.21 -15.32
N GLY A 90 1.60 12.01 -14.94
CA GLY A 90 1.43 13.21 -14.11
C GLY A 90 1.48 12.98 -12.60
N LEU A 91 1.54 11.72 -12.11
CA LEU A 91 1.70 11.45 -10.69
C LEU A 91 3.14 11.67 -10.20
N GLY A 92 3.29 12.32 -9.05
CA GLY A 92 4.53 12.33 -8.27
C GLY A 92 4.67 11.08 -7.40
N GLY A 93 5.91 10.66 -7.15
CA GLY A 93 6.19 9.58 -6.19
C GLY A 93 6.85 10.11 -4.93
N PHE A 94 6.48 9.58 -3.75
CA PHE A 94 7.10 9.93 -2.48
C PHE A 94 7.23 8.71 -1.55
N PHE A 95 7.97 8.88 -0.46
CA PHE A 95 8.01 7.90 0.62
C PHE A 95 8.19 8.57 1.97
N VAL A 96 7.71 7.90 3.02
CA VAL A 96 7.78 8.38 4.41
C VAL A 96 8.84 7.60 5.16
N ARG A 97 9.83 8.29 5.70
CA ARG A 97 10.95 7.70 6.46
C ARG A 97 10.49 7.20 7.84
N LYS A 98 11.16 6.19 8.36
CA LYS A 98 10.98 5.75 9.76
C LYS A 98 11.54 6.75 10.77
N GLU A 99 12.61 7.44 10.38
CA GLU A 99 13.32 8.41 11.21
C GLU A 99 13.58 9.69 10.42
N ARG A 100 13.57 10.84 11.10
CA ARG A 100 13.94 12.11 10.48
C ARG A 100 15.41 12.06 10.01
N LYS A 101 15.67 12.73 8.91
CA LYS A 101 17.04 12.89 8.42
C LYS A 101 17.86 13.70 9.45
N ALA A 102 19.02 13.19 9.83
CA ALA A 102 19.88 13.85 10.81
C ALA A 102 20.52 15.14 10.26
N HIS A 103 20.59 15.28 8.93
CA HIS A 103 21.20 16.40 8.22
C HIS A 103 20.30 16.89 7.08
N GLY A 104 20.45 18.15 6.69
CA GLY A 104 19.66 18.80 5.64
C GLY A 104 18.28 19.26 6.15
N LEU A 105 17.25 19.15 5.34
CA LEU A 105 15.90 19.67 5.63
C LEU A 105 15.13 18.91 6.73
N GLN A 106 15.70 17.86 7.30
CA GLN A 106 15.10 17.05 8.38
C GLN A 106 13.64 16.63 8.13
N ARG A 107 13.28 16.36 6.86
CA ARG A 107 11.93 15.98 6.44
C ARG A 107 11.63 14.52 6.74
N TRP A 108 10.34 14.22 6.97
CA TRP A 108 9.81 12.87 7.01
C TRP A 108 9.48 12.35 5.61
N VAL A 109 8.98 13.23 4.74
CA VAL A 109 8.56 12.90 3.37
C VAL A 109 9.68 13.27 2.40
N GLU A 110 10.06 12.33 1.55
CA GLU A 110 11.03 12.52 0.47
C GLU A 110 10.43 12.04 -0.86
N GLY A 111 10.81 12.68 -1.94
CA GLY A 111 10.34 12.36 -3.29
C GLY A 111 9.99 13.60 -4.10
N ALA A 112 9.06 13.46 -5.03
CA ALA A 112 8.61 14.52 -5.91
C ALA A 112 7.38 15.29 -5.38
N ALA A 113 6.73 14.79 -4.32
CA ALA A 113 5.58 15.45 -3.73
C ALA A 113 5.99 16.71 -2.95
N GLU A 114 5.19 17.76 -3.05
CA GLU A 114 5.42 19.04 -2.37
C GLU A 114 4.29 19.35 -1.37
N PRO A 115 4.56 20.09 -0.27
CA PRO A 115 3.53 20.51 0.67
C PRO A 115 2.34 21.18 -0.04
N GLY A 116 1.12 20.74 0.29
CA GLY A 116 -0.12 21.13 -0.39
C GLY A 116 -0.63 20.14 -1.43
N ASP A 117 0.20 19.18 -1.83
CA ASP A 117 -0.25 18.08 -2.70
C ASP A 117 -1.32 17.22 -2.02
N ARG A 118 -2.24 16.70 -2.85
CA ARG A 118 -3.18 15.66 -2.46
C ARG A 118 -2.54 14.30 -2.70
N VAL A 119 -2.32 13.53 -1.65
CA VAL A 119 -1.55 12.29 -1.75
C VAL A 119 -2.40 11.05 -1.53
N LEU A 120 -2.18 10.01 -2.34
CA LEU A 120 -2.64 8.65 -2.06
C LEU A 120 -1.57 7.91 -1.26
N VAL A 121 -1.91 7.51 -0.04
CA VAL A 121 -1.01 6.71 0.81
C VAL A 121 -1.18 5.24 0.45
N VAL A 122 -0.06 4.55 0.12
CA VAL A 122 -0.07 3.12 -0.25
C VAL A 122 0.69 2.27 0.75
N GLU A 123 0.18 1.05 0.98
CA GLU A 123 0.81 0.04 1.83
C GLU A 123 0.75 -1.33 1.15
N ASP A 124 1.74 -2.20 1.35
CA ASP A 124 1.73 -3.55 0.78
C ASP A 124 0.74 -4.47 1.51
N THR A 125 0.76 -4.47 2.83
CA THR A 125 -0.12 -5.33 3.64
C THR A 125 -0.56 -4.62 4.91
N VAL A 126 -1.86 -4.52 5.12
CA VAL A 126 -2.46 -3.97 6.34
C VAL A 126 -2.93 -5.11 7.24
N THR A 127 -2.46 -5.08 8.49
CA THR A 127 -2.96 -5.94 9.60
C THR A 127 -3.59 -5.07 10.68
N THR A 128 -2.79 -4.40 11.49
CA THR A 128 -3.26 -3.50 12.56
C THR A 128 -3.25 -2.02 12.17
N GLY A 129 -2.58 -1.67 11.06
CA GLY A 129 -2.51 -0.31 10.52
C GLY A 129 -1.47 0.62 11.15
N GLY A 130 -0.72 0.17 12.15
CA GLY A 130 0.17 1.06 12.93
C GLY A 130 1.24 1.79 12.11
N SER A 131 1.88 1.12 11.13
CA SER A 131 2.87 1.75 10.25
C SER A 131 2.26 2.84 9.38
N THR A 132 1.09 2.54 8.82
CA THR A 132 0.35 3.45 7.96
C THR A 132 -0.16 4.67 8.73
N ILE A 133 -0.71 4.47 9.94
CA ILE A 133 -1.16 5.55 10.83
C ILE A 133 0.01 6.50 11.16
N SER A 134 1.16 5.94 11.56
CA SER A 134 2.35 6.77 11.83
C SER A 134 2.86 7.53 10.59
N ALA A 135 2.69 6.96 9.40
CA ALA A 135 3.03 7.66 8.16
C ALA A 135 2.04 8.79 7.85
N ILE A 136 0.74 8.58 8.08
CA ILE A 136 -0.32 9.59 7.92
C ILE A 136 -0.04 10.82 8.79
N GLU A 137 0.28 10.62 10.08
CA GLU A 137 0.64 11.70 10.99
C GLU A 137 1.80 12.56 10.44
N ARG A 138 2.87 11.89 9.97
CA ARG A 138 4.06 12.57 9.40
C ARG A 138 3.78 13.30 8.10
N ILE A 139 2.91 12.73 7.25
CA ILE A 139 2.46 13.33 5.99
C ILE A 139 1.72 14.65 6.30
N ARG A 140 0.82 14.64 7.29
CA ARG A 140 0.07 15.81 7.71
C ARG A 140 0.95 16.87 8.34
N ASP A 141 1.91 16.46 9.20
CA ASP A 141 2.87 17.37 9.85
C ASP A 141 3.69 18.18 8.83
N GLU A 142 3.90 17.61 7.63
CA GLU A 142 4.60 18.29 6.54
C GLU A 142 3.67 19.02 5.55
N GLY A 143 2.37 19.11 5.85
CA GLY A 143 1.43 19.95 5.13
C GLY A 143 0.82 19.34 3.87
N PHE A 144 0.79 18.01 3.76
CA PHE A 144 0.11 17.31 2.67
C PHE A 144 -1.37 17.05 3.00
N GLU A 145 -2.21 16.99 1.96
CA GLU A 145 -3.60 16.57 2.05
C GLU A 145 -3.72 15.08 1.70
N ILE A 146 -4.38 14.27 2.54
CA ILE A 146 -4.58 12.86 2.25
C ILE A 146 -5.85 12.69 1.42
N ALA A 147 -5.71 12.26 0.16
CA ALA A 147 -6.81 11.96 -0.74
C ALA A 147 -7.47 10.62 -0.41
N GLY A 148 -6.68 9.67 0.07
CA GLY A 148 -7.10 8.33 0.46
C GLY A 148 -5.94 7.45 0.87
N VAL A 149 -6.25 6.25 1.33
CA VAL A 149 -5.28 5.21 1.67
C VAL A 149 -5.65 3.92 0.94
N LEU A 150 -4.69 3.28 0.32
CA LEU A 150 -4.88 2.08 -0.47
C LEU A 150 -3.89 0.99 -0.05
N ALA A 151 -4.40 -0.16 0.39
CA ALA A 151 -3.59 -1.34 0.65
C ALA A 151 -3.59 -2.29 -0.56
N VAL A 152 -2.46 -2.96 -0.82
CA VAL A 152 -2.46 -4.07 -1.79
C VAL A 152 -3.20 -5.27 -1.20
N VAL A 153 -2.94 -5.61 0.06
CA VAL A 153 -3.62 -6.69 0.77
C VAL A 153 -4.13 -6.21 2.13
N ASP A 154 -5.41 -6.35 2.40
CA ASP A 154 -5.95 -6.21 3.75
C ASP A 154 -6.14 -7.59 4.39
N ARG A 155 -5.57 -7.77 5.58
CA ARG A 155 -5.72 -9.02 6.37
C ARG A 155 -7.02 -9.09 7.17
N LEU A 156 -7.90 -8.10 7.05
CA LEU A 156 -9.20 -8.01 7.73
C LEU A 156 -9.09 -8.09 9.27
N ALA A 157 -8.01 -7.55 9.83
CA ALA A 157 -7.74 -7.54 11.27
C ALA A 157 -8.10 -6.19 11.95
N GLY A 158 -8.99 -5.40 11.35
CA GLY A 158 -9.46 -4.12 11.87
C GLY A 158 -8.49 -2.95 11.69
N GLY A 159 -7.42 -3.12 10.90
CA GLY A 159 -6.47 -2.05 10.60
C GLY A 159 -7.06 -0.99 9.66
N GLY A 160 -7.85 -1.40 8.68
CA GLY A 160 -8.46 -0.51 7.70
C GLY A 160 -9.37 0.55 8.32
N GLU A 161 -10.22 0.17 9.28
CA GLU A 161 -11.11 1.11 9.99
C GLU A 161 -10.32 2.16 10.78
N LYS A 162 -9.24 1.74 11.45
CA LYS A 162 -8.36 2.65 12.21
C LYS A 162 -7.63 3.63 11.28
N ILE A 163 -7.16 3.13 10.13
CA ILE A 163 -6.51 3.95 9.11
C ILE A 163 -7.49 4.97 8.55
N ALA A 164 -8.72 4.57 8.19
CA ALA A 164 -9.76 5.47 7.69
C ALA A 164 -10.09 6.58 8.69
N ALA A 165 -10.24 6.22 9.97
CA ALA A 165 -10.51 7.16 11.04
C ALA A 165 -9.36 8.16 11.22
N GLU A 166 -8.10 7.70 11.22
CA GLU A 166 -6.93 8.56 11.31
C GLU A 166 -6.77 9.41 10.06
N ALA A 167 -6.92 8.84 8.88
CA ALA A 167 -6.77 9.57 7.62
C ALA A 167 -7.87 10.62 7.41
N GLY A 168 -9.05 10.47 8.00
CA GLY A 168 -10.22 11.30 7.67
C GLY A 168 -10.55 11.26 6.17
N ALA A 169 -10.15 10.19 5.50
CA ALA A 169 -10.25 9.97 4.06
C ALA A 169 -10.56 8.49 3.78
N PRO A 170 -11.04 8.13 2.58
CA PRO A 170 -11.34 6.74 2.24
C PRO A 170 -10.15 5.81 2.43
N TYR A 171 -10.39 4.65 3.04
CA TYR A 171 -9.50 3.50 3.01
C TYR A 171 -10.08 2.46 2.06
N GLU A 172 -9.27 2.03 1.13
CA GLU A 172 -9.61 0.99 0.16
C GLU A 172 -8.53 -0.08 0.10
N THR A 173 -8.85 -1.23 -0.48
CA THR A 173 -7.88 -2.30 -0.70
C THR A 173 -8.03 -2.91 -2.08
N LEU A 174 -6.90 -3.25 -2.72
CA LEU A 174 -6.91 -3.96 -4.00
C LEU A 174 -7.37 -5.39 -3.83
N THR A 175 -6.94 -6.04 -2.73
CA THR A 175 -7.29 -7.43 -2.42
C THR A 175 -7.40 -7.60 -0.91
N THR A 176 -8.12 -8.63 -0.49
CA THR A 176 -8.21 -9.04 0.90
C THR A 176 -7.58 -10.42 1.11
N ILE A 177 -7.36 -10.78 2.36
CA ILE A 177 -6.92 -12.14 2.68
C ILE A 177 -7.95 -13.19 2.24
N ASP A 178 -9.25 -12.86 2.18
CA ASP A 178 -10.30 -13.75 1.68
C ASP A 178 -10.19 -14.00 0.17
N ASP A 179 -9.73 -13.00 -0.59
CA ASP A 179 -9.43 -13.18 -2.02
C ASP A 179 -8.23 -14.10 -2.24
N ILE A 180 -7.23 -14.07 -1.35
CA ILE A 180 -5.96 -14.81 -1.50
C ILE A 180 -6.08 -16.23 -0.91
N TYR A 181 -6.64 -16.35 0.28
CA TYR A 181 -6.79 -17.62 1.01
C TYR A 181 -8.19 -17.76 1.61
N PRO A 182 -9.21 -18.08 0.76
CA PRO A 182 -10.61 -18.13 1.19
C PRO A 182 -10.90 -19.19 2.25
N ASP A 183 -10.16 -20.29 2.24
CA ASP A 183 -10.34 -21.44 3.15
C ASP A 183 -9.33 -21.42 4.31
N ARG A 184 -8.86 -20.23 4.72
CA ARG A 184 -7.90 -20.10 5.81
C ARG A 184 -8.48 -20.58 7.15
N PRO A 185 -7.64 -21.12 8.06
CA PRO A 185 -8.12 -21.75 9.31
C PRO A 185 -8.59 -20.74 10.37
N ASP A 186 -8.30 -19.47 10.21
CA ASP A 186 -8.65 -18.37 11.13
C ASP A 186 -9.81 -17.48 10.62
N LYS A 187 -10.59 -17.99 9.69
CA LYS A 187 -11.77 -17.31 9.12
C LYS A 187 -12.98 -17.41 10.04
#